data_d7924bcc1ceab728e50ada9e444554f8
#
_entry.id   d7924bcc1ceab728e50ada9e444554f8
#
_cell.length_a   1.000
_cell.length_b   1.000
_cell.length_c   1.000
_cell.angle_alpha   90.00
_cell.angle_beta   90.00
_cell.angle_gamma   90.00
#
_symmetry.space_group_name_H-M   'P 1'
#
loop_
_entity.id
_entity.type
_entity.pdbx_description
1 polymer ?
#
loop_
_entity_poly.entity_id
_entity_poly.type
_entity_poly.pdbx_seq_one_letter_code
_entity_poly.pdbx_strand_id
1 'polypeptide(L)'
;LKSDRMFGILCILLERENVTVRELAGYFEVSTRTIHRDLLDLSASGFPVVTRQGVGGGVSLLPNFRYNKSALSEDDMKVILAGIEGLATIDDSARMKTLLAKLRFSDGNRLLLENDIILDFTSWNQNSSFLSRIGMLRKAIAGHFIVEMGYCSPSGTVTRRVEPYKLIFKQETWYLLAFCLLRQEFRMFRLSRITDLEVSDSVFDERSDYEIPSMESHFVNDGGQTVTVKMDRSLEFLAIDSLAAKIWFTGRRILLLHFSPEGRNGF
;
A
#
# COMPACT_ATOMS: atom_id res chain seq x y z
N LEU A 1 0.34 30.60 -1.23
CA LEU A 1 1.74 30.48 -1.68
C LEU A 1 1.82 30.41 -3.21
N LYS A 2 2.99 30.72 -3.83
CA LYS A 2 3.16 30.68 -5.31
C LYS A 2 2.91 29.28 -5.88
N SER A 3 3.43 28.26 -5.23
CA SER A 3 3.29 26.85 -5.62
C SER A 3 1.83 26.40 -5.69
N ASP A 4 1.02 26.76 -4.70
CA ASP A 4 -0.40 26.39 -4.62
C ASP A 4 -1.19 27.04 -5.75
N ARG A 5 -0.86 28.28 -6.10
CA ARG A 5 -1.46 29.01 -7.22
C ARG A 5 -1.07 28.37 -8.55
N MET A 6 0.20 28.05 -8.76
CA MET A 6 0.67 27.37 -9.99
C MET A 6 -0.02 26.03 -10.17
N PHE A 7 -0.16 25.24 -9.10
CA PHE A 7 -0.90 24.00 -9.13
C PHE A 7 -2.37 24.21 -9.45
N GLY A 8 -3.01 25.21 -8.83
CA GLY A 8 -4.40 25.56 -9.12
C GLY A 8 -4.62 26.01 -10.57
N ILE A 9 -3.70 26.80 -11.14
CA ILE A 9 -3.72 27.18 -12.56
C ILE A 9 -3.66 25.92 -13.44
N LEU A 10 -2.75 24.99 -13.14
CA LEU A 10 -2.60 23.74 -13.88
C LEU A 10 -3.89 22.90 -13.84
N CYS A 11 -4.52 22.76 -12.66
CA CYS A 11 -5.80 22.06 -12.53
C CYS A 11 -6.89 22.68 -13.42
N ILE A 12 -7.02 24.00 -13.42
CA ILE A 12 -8.00 24.71 -14.26
C ILE A 12 -7.73 24.47 -15.75
N LEU A 13 -6.46 24.50 -16.18
CA LEU A 13 -6.07 24.27 -17.56
C LEU A 13 -6.24 22.80 -18.01
N LEU A 14 -6.25 21.87 -17.08
CA LEU A 14 -6.54 20.45 -17.34
C LEU A 14 -8.05 20.19 -17.49
N GLU A 15 -8.88 20.95 -16.78
CA GLU A 15 -10.34 20.80 -16.82
C GLU A 15 -10.98 21.57 -17.97
N ARG A 16 -10.41 22.73 -18.35
CA ARG A 16 -10.97 23.64 -19.34
C ARG A 16 -10.09 23.74 -20.59
N GLU A 17 -10.71 23.65 -21.75
CA GLU A 17 -9.99 23.73 -23.03
C GLU A 17 -9.32 25.10 -23.26
N ASN A 18 -9.88 26.18 -22.70
CA ASN A 18 -9.35 27.53 -22.82
C ASN A 18 -9.83 28.42 -21.65
N VAL A 19 -8.91 29.22 -21.09
CA VAL A 19 -9.21 30.16 -19.99
C VAL A 19 -8.44 31.45 -20.21
N THR A 20 -9.04 32.60 -20.01
CA THR A 20 -8.34 33.89 -20.18
C THR A 20 -7.45 34.21 -18.98
N VAL A 21 -6.34 34.92 -19.23
CA VAL A 21 -5.46 35.41 -18.16
C VAL A 21 -6.22 36.29 -17.15
N ARG A 22 -7.24 37.01 -17.59
CA ARG A 22 -8.09 37.84 -16.73
C ARG A 22 -8.95 37.00 -15.80
N GLU A 23 -9.52 35.92 -16.28
CA GLU A 23 -10.27 34.96 -15.44
C GLU A 23 -9.38 34.31 -14.38
N LEU A 24 -8.19 33.85 -14.76
CA LEU A 24 -7.22 33.32 -13.81
C LEU A 24 -6.79 34.35 -12.79
N ALA A 25 -6.55 35.60 -13.22
CA ALA A 25 -6.21 36.70 -12.31
C ALA A 25 -7.31 37.00 -11.30
N GLY A 26 -8.57 36.97 -11.75
CA GLY A 26 -9.75 37.11 -10.86
C GLY A 26 -9.91 35.94 -9.92
N TYR A 27 -9.74 34.70 -10.40
CA TYR A 27 -9.91 33.50 -9.58
C TYR A 27 -8.89 33.41 -8.43
N PHE A 28 -7.64 33.81 -8.69
CA PHE A 28 -6.58 33.77 -7.69
C PHE A 28 -6.33 35.10 -6.98
N GLU A 29 -7.14 36.11 -7.26
CA GLU A 29 -7.02 37.48 -6.67
C GLU A 29 -5.63 38.10 -6.81
N VAL A 30 -5.02 37.93 -8.00
CA VAL A 30 -3.70 38.45 -8.33
C VAL A 30 -3.73 39.28 -9.63
N SER A 31 -2.65 40.01 -9.91
CA SER A 31 -2.54 40.75 -11.17
C SER A 31 -2.35 39.82 -12.37
N THR A 32 -2.78 40.24 -13.55
CA THR A 32 -2.51 39.54 -14.84
C THR A 32 -1.02 39.34 -15.08
N ARG A 33 -0.18 40.29 -14.61
CA ARG A 33 1.27 40.16 -14.66
C ARG A 33 1.79 38.99 -13.84
N THR A 34 1.19 38.75 -12.68
CA THR A 34 1.51 37.60 -11.81
C THR A 34 1.17 36.30 -12.51
N ILE A 35 -0.04 36.21 -13.12
CA ILE A 35 -0.44 35.03 -13.88
C ILE A 35 0.49 34.77 -15.05
N HIS A 36 0.86 35.78 -15.84
CA HIS A 36 1.83 35.61 -16.93
C HIS A 36 3.17 35.02 -16.46
N ARG A 37 3.65 35.47 -15.30
CA ARG A 37 4.88 34.92 -14.72
C ARG A 37 4.70 33.46 -14.29
N ASP A 38 3.59 33.14 -13.64
CA ASP A 38 3.29 31.76 -13.22
C ASP A 38 3.14 30.83 -14.44
N LEU A 39 2.54 31.30 -15.54
CA LEU A 39 2.44 30.54 -16.79
C LEU A 39 3.81 30.28 -17.44
N LEU A 40 4.72 31.27 -17.39
CA LEU A 40 6.09 31.09 -17.83
C LEU A 40 6.85 30.07 -16.98
N ASP A 41 6.67 30.12 -15.66
CA ASP A 41 7.28 29.17 -14.73
C ASP A 41 6.71 27.75 -14.93
N LEU A 42 5.40 27.60 -15.20
CA LEU A 42 4.79 26.33 -15.58
C LEU A 42 5.38 25.80 -16.90
N SER A 43 5.52 26.67 -17.90
CA SER A 43 6.14 26.30 -19.18
C SER A 43 7.60 25.87 -19.00
N ALA A 44 8.36 26.58 -18.18
CA ALA A 44 9.74 26.23 -17.83
C ALA A 44 9.84 24.90 -17.05
N SER A 45 8.78 24.54 -16.32
CA SER A 45 8.65 23.26 -15.60
C SER A 45 8.17 22.10 -16.50
N GLY A 46 8.10 22.30 -17.83
CA GLY A 46 7.78 21.26 -18.79
C GLY A 46 6.28 21.12 -19.15
N PHE A 47 5.41 21.98 -18.63
CA PHE A 47 3.99 21.99 -19.03
C PHE A 47 3.84 22.79 -20.34
N PRO A 48 3.29 22.22 -21.43
CA PRO A 48 3.19 22.90 -22.72
C PRO A 48 2.01 23.88 -22.73
N VAL A 49 2.19 25.01 -22.06
CA VAL A 49 1.22 26.11 -21.98
C VAL A 49 1.25 26.90 -23.29
N VAL A 50 0.10 27.08 -23.92
CA VAL A 50 -0.09 27.87 -25.13
C VAL A 50 -0.94 29.09 -24.80
N THR A 51 -0.44 30.28 -25.16
CA THR A 51 -1.19 31.53 -25.02
C THR A 51 -1.57 32.06 -26.41
N ARG A 52 -2.86 32.27 -26.66
CA ARG A 52 -3.36 32.86 -27.91
C ARG A 52 -3.95 34.23 -27.63
N GLN A 53 -3.57 35.21 -28.48
CA GLN A 53 -4.10 36.60 -28.41
C GLN A 53 -5.29 36.77 -29.34
N GLY A 54 -6.18 37.71 -29.05
CA GLY A 54 -7.31 38.08 -29.91
C GLY A 54 -8.67 37.62 -29.40
N VAL A 55 -9.70 37.82 -30.24
CA VAL A 55 -11.08 37.43 -29.94
C VAL A 55 -11.14 35.90 -29.91
N GLY A 56 -11.54 35.33 -28.77
CA GLY A 56 -11.48 33.88 -28.50
C GLY A 56 -10.11 33.38 -28.06
N GLY A 57 -9.16 34.30 -27.84
CA GLY A 57 -7.84 33.96 -27.28
C GLY A 57 -7.92 33.57 -25.80
N GLY A 58 -6.86 33.00 -25.30
CA GLY A 58 -6.75 32.58 -23.91
C GLY A 58 -5.49 31.75 -23.67
N VAL A 59 -5.48 31.07 -22.57
CA VAL A 59 -4.44 30.13 -22.16
C VAL A 59 -5.03 28.73 -22.19
N SER A 60 -4.31 27.82 -22.80
CA SER A 60 -4.65 26.40 -22.86
C SER A 60 -3.39 25.55 -22.74
N LEU A 61 -3.55 24.29 -22.49
CA LEU A 61 -2.48 23.31 -22.77
C LEU A 61 -2.53 22.88 -24.24
N LEU A 62 -1.41 22.42 -24.81
CA LEU A 62 -1.41 21.89 -26.20
C LEU A 62 -2.53 20.85 -26.38
N PRO A 63 -3.24 20.86 -27.54
CA PRO A 63 -4.28 19.90 -27.86
C PRO A 63 -3.72 18.51 -27.85
N ASN A 64 -3.71 17.62 -27.17
CA ASN A 64 -3.05 16.34 -26.95
C ASN A 64 -2.09 16.32 -25.75
N PHE A 65 -1.90 17.43 -25.03
CA PHE A 65 -1.36 17.35 -23.72
C PHE A 65 -2.46 16.76 -22.80
N ARG A 66 -2.65 15.48 -22.96
CA ARG A 66 -3.14 14.69 -21.84
C ARG A 66 -2.00 14.72 -20.84
N TYR A 67 -2.30 14.98 -19.58
CA TYR A 67 -1.35 14.71 -18.50
C TYR A 67 -0.87 13.29 -18.73
N ASN A 68 0.25 13.26 -19.45
CA ASN A 68 0.71 12.03 -20.06
C ASN A 68 1.09 11.15 -18.86
N LYS A 69 0.72 9.89 -18.87
CA LYS A 69 1.30 8.86 -18.03
C LYS A 69 2.84 8.84 -18.11
N SER A 70 3.44 9.59 -19.03
CA SER A 70 4.87 9.92 -19.18
C SER A 70 5.46 10.80 -18.07
N ALA A 71 4.71 11.14 -17.03
CA ALA A 71 5.33 11.63 -15.78
C ALA A 71 6.05 10.49 -15.03
N LEU A 72 5.78 9.24 -15.40
CA LEU A 72 6.46 8.07 -14.85
C LEU A 72 7.56 7.65 -15.82
N SER A 73 8.79 7.59 -15.33
CA SER A 73 9.91 7.01 -16.05
C SER A 73 9.70 5.50 -16.28
N GLU A 74 10.50 4.90 -17.15
CA GLU A 74 10.48 3.42 -17.31
C GLU A 74 10.79 2.71 -15.99
N ASP A 75 11.69 3.27 -15.20
CA ASP A 75 12.04 2.69 -13.89
C ASP A 75 10.91 2.85 -12.88
N ASP A 76 10.19 3.98 -12.86
CA ASP A 76 8.97 4.11 -12.05
C ASP A 76 7.92 3.07 -12.44
N MET A 77 7.76 2.84 -13.74
CA MET A 77 6.80 1.87 -14.26
C MET A 77 7.19 0.43 -13.89
N LYS A 78 8.49 0.09 -13.88
CA LYS A 78 8.98 -1.21 -13.38
C LYS A 78 8.60 -1.43 -11.92
N VAL A 79 8.84 -0.43 -11.07
CA VAL A 79 8.50 -0.50 -9.63
C VAL A 79 6.99 -0.70 -9.44
N ILE A 80 6.16 0.06 -10.17
CA ILE A 80 4.70 -0.05 -10.10
C ILE A 80 4.25 -1.44 -10.56
N LEU A 81 4.78 -1.93 -11.69
CA LEU A 81 4.44 -3.25 -12.21
C LEU A 81 4.85 -4.37 -11.26
N ALA A 82 6.06 -4.32 -10.67
CA ALA A 82 6.48 -5.28 -9.66
C ALA A 82 5.51 -5.33 -8.47
N GLY A 83 5.10 -4.17 -7.96
CA GLY A 83 4.13 -4.10 -6.87
C GLY A 83 2.76 -4.69 -7.23
N ILE A 84 2.26 -4.39 -8.43
CA ILE A 84 0.95 -4.91 -8.89
C ILE A 84 1.03 -6.40 -9.22
N GLU A 85 2.13 -6.87 -9.81
CA GLU A 85 2.40 -8.29 -10.04
C GLU A 85 2.45 -9.06 -8.72
N GLY A 86 3.13 -8.50 -7.70
CA GLY A 86 3.10 -9.06 -6.35
C GLY A 86 1.68 -9.19 -5.80
N LEU A 87 0.84 -8.16 -5.92
CA LEU A 87 -0.56 -8.24 -5.50
C LEU A 87 -1.36 -9.28 -6.31
N ALA A 88 -1.02 -9.48 -7.59
CA ALA A 88 -1.69 -10.48 -8.43
C ALA A 88 -1.40 -11.91 -7.99
N THR A 89 -0.34 -12.17 -7.23
CA THR A 89 -0.08 -13.50 -6.66
C THR A 89 -1.15 -13.97 -5.67
N ILE A 90 -1.88 -12.99 -5.07
CA ILE A 90 -2.95 -13.23 -4.10
C ILE A 90 -4.34 -12.81 -4.59
N ASP A 91 -4.44 -12.20 -5.77
CA ASP A 91 -5.69 -11.73 -6.39
C ASP A 91 -5.77 -12.12 -7.86
N ASP A 92 -6.34 -13.28 -8.14
CA ASP A 92 -6.54 -13.80 -9.50
C ASP A 92 -7.80 -13.25 -10.20
N SER A 93 -8.35 -12.12 -9.73
CA SER A 93 -9.56 -11.52 -10.30
C SER A 93 -9.36 -11.04 -11.74
N ALA A 94 -10.45 -11.08 -12.52
CA ALA A 94 -10.47 -10.54 -13.89
C ALA A 94 -10.11 -9.05 -13.91
N ARG A 95 -10.43 -8.30 -12.83
CA ARG A 95 -10.06 -6.90 -12.66
C ARG A 95 -8.54 -6.73 -12.58
N MET A 96 -7.85 -7.58 -11.79
CA MET A 96 -6.38 -7.53 -11.64
C MET A 96 -5.70 -7.88 -12.98
N LYS A 97 -6.15 -8.92 -13.66
CA LYS A 97 -5.65 -9.30 -15.01
C LYS A 97 -5.83 -8.17 -16.02
N THR A 98 -6.98 -7.51 -16.00
CA THR A 98 -7.26 -6.35 -16.88
C THR A 98 -6.37 -5.16 -16.54
N LEU A 99 -6.13 -4.89 -15.25
CA LEU A 99 -5.24 -3.80 -14.80
C LEU A 99 -3.81 -4.05 -15.28
N LEU A 100 -3.28 -5.25 -15.07
CA LEU A 100 -1.94 -5.62 -15.55
C LEU A 100 -1.83 -5.51 -17.07
N ALA A 101 -2.85 -5.99 -17.81
CA ALA A 101 -2.87 -5.84 -19.27
C ALA A 101 -2.82 -4.37 -19.71
N LYS A 102 -3.62 -3.50 -19.08
CA LYS A 102 -3.62 -2.04 -19.38
C LYS A 102 -2.29 -1.37 -19.09
N LEU A 103 -1.59 -1.77 -18.00
CA LEU A 103 -0.29 -1.20 -17.64
C LEU A 103 0.83 -1.68 -18.56
N ARG A 104 0.81 -2.96 -18.95
CA ARG A 104 1.78 -3.53 -19.89
C ARG A 104 1.61 -3.00 -21.32
N PHE A 105 0.41 -2.54 -21.70
CA PHE A 105 0.10 -1.93 -22.99
C PHE A 105 -0.08 -0.42 -22.86
N SER A 106 0.93 0.30 -22.37
CA SER A 106 0.94 1.75 -22.39
C SER A 106 1.51 2.25 -23.72
N ASP A 107 0.80 3.22 -24.34
CA ASP A 107 1.22 3.96 -25.55
C ASP A 107 1.51 3.13 -26.83
N GLY A 108 0.79 2.02 -27.04
CA GLY A 108 0.91 1.22 -28.26
C GLY A 108 2.17 0.35 -28.34
N ASN A 109 3.07 0.44 -27.37
CA ASN A 109 4.22 -0.42 -27.23
C ASN A 109 4.00 -1.40 -26.09
N ARG A 110 4.30 -2.67 -26.35
CA ARG A 110 4.37 -3.69 -25.31
C ARG A 110 5.61 -3.42 -24.48
N LEU A 111 5.41 -2.85 -23.27
CA LEU A 111 6.48 -2.71 -22.30
C LEU A 111 6.83 -4.11 -21.80
N LEU A 112 7.77 -4.76 -22.48
CA LEU A 112 8.49 -5.91 -21.95
C LEU A 112 9.53 -5.38 -20.96
N LEU A 113 9.06 -4.85 -19.82
CA LEU A 113 9.94 -4.42 -18.77
C LEU A 113 10.38 -5.70 -18.04
N GLU A 114 11.63 -6.09 -18.23
CA GLU A 114 12.28 -7.06 -17.36
C GLU A 114 12.45 -6.39 -15.99
N ASN A 115 11.77 -6.93 -14.99
CA ASN A 115 11.90 -6.49 -13.62
C ASN A 115 12.98 -7.28 -12.91
N ASP A 116 13.92 -6.57 -12.29
CA ASP A 116 14.95 -7.17 -11.44
C ASP A 116 14.37 -7.63 -10.08
N ILE A 117 13.15 -7.18 -9.75
CA ILE A 117 12.46 -7.47 -8.50
C ILE A 117 11.18 -8.23 -8.80
N ILE A 118 11.04 -9.40 -8.19
CA ILE A 118 9.81 -10.18 -8.17
C ILE A 118 9.26 -10.16 -6.75
N LEU A 119 8.03 -9.67 -6.59
CA LEU A 119 7.30 -9.71 -5.32
C LEU A 119 6.29 -10.86 -5.39
N ASP A 120 6.42 -11.80 -4.47
CA ASP A 120 5.48 -12.89 -4.29
C ASP A 120 4.97 -12.86 -2.84
N PHE A 121 3.70 -12.52 -2.66
CA PHE A 121 3.04 -12.48 -1.35
C PHE A 121 2.43 -13.82 -0.95
N THR A 122 2.64 -14.87 -1.74
CA THR A 122 2.32 -16.23 -1.34
C THR A 122 3.44 -16.80 -0.47
N SER A 123 3.17 -17.88 0.25
CA SER A 123 4.18 -18.63 0.99
C SER A 123 4.30 -20.02 0.39
N TRP A 124 5.48 -20.62 0.44
CA TRP A 124 5.74 -21.98 -0.06
C TRP A 124 4.74 -23.03 0.45
N ASN A 125 4.12 -22.78 1.61
CA ASN A 125 3.16 -23.68 2.25
C ASN A 125 1.70 -23.24 2.06
N GLN A 126 1.43 -22.23 1.22
CA GLN A 126 0.05 -21.75 1.00
C GLN A 126 -0.64 -22.64 -0.02
N ASN A 127 -1.71 -23.28 0.43
CA ASN A 127 -2.62 -24.05 -0.41
C ASN A 127 -3.76 -23.17 -0.93
N SER A 128 -4.56 -23.69 -1.86
CA SER A 128 -5.73 -23.01 -2.43
C SER A 128 -6.71 -22.48 -1.37
N SER A 129 -6.77 -23.11 -0.19
CA SER A 129 -7.62 -22.69 0.91
C SER A 129 -7.20 -21.33 1.52
N PHE A 130 -5.92 -21.01 1.50
CA PHE A 130 -5.42 -19.74 2.01
C PHE A 130 -5.81 -18.57 1.09
N LEU A 131 -5.63 -18.73 -0.21
CA LEU A 131 -6.04 -17.72 -1.20
C LEU A 131 -7.55 -17.49 -1.17
N SER A 132 -8.33 -18.58 -1.00
CA SER A 132 -9.77 -18.49 -0.81
C SER A 132 -10.14 -17.65 0.42
N ARG A 133 -9.45 -17.84 1.55
CA ARG A 133 -9.68 -17.03 2.78
C ARG A 133 -9.38 -15.56 2.56
N ILE A 134 -8.28 -15.22 1.89
CA ILE A 134 -7.97 -13.83 1.54
C ILE A 134 -9.11 -13.24 0.69
N GLY A 135 -9.58 -13.98 -0.31
CA GLY A 135 -10.70 -13.56 -1.16
C GLY A 135 -11.99 -13.34 -0.38
N MET A 136 -12.33 -14.24 0.56
CA MET A 136 -13.49 -14.09 1.44
C MET A 136 -13.37 -12.86 2.35
N LEU A 137 -12.22 -12.69 3.00
CA LEU A 137 -11.97 -11.53 3.88
C LEU A 137 -12.00 -10.21 3.12
N ARG A 138 -11.47 -10.14 1.90
CA ARG A 138 -11.56 -8.94 1.06
C ARG A 138 -13.00 -8.57 0.73
N LYS A 139 -13.84 -9.56 0.42
CA LYS A 139 -15.28 -9.35 0.19
C LYS A 139 -15.99 -8.89 1.47
N ALA A 140 -15.67 -9.50 2.61
CA ALA A 140 -16.24 -9.12 3.89
C ALA A 140 -15.86 -7.68 4.29
N ILE A 141 -14.59 -7.28 4.08
CA ILE A 141 -14.13 -5.90 4.30
C ILE A 141 -14.87 -4.93 3.38
N ALA A 142 -14.93 -5.21 2.08
CA ALA A 142 -15.57 -4.33 1.11
C ALA A 142 -17.08 -4.17 1.30
N GLY A 143 -17.76 -5.19 1.83
CA GLY A 143 -19.19 -5.21 2.11
C GLY A 143 -19.55 -4.94 3.57
N HIS A 144 -18.56 -4.66 4.44
CA HIS A 144 -18.73 -4.47 5.88
C HIS A 144 -19.47 -5.64 6.57
N PHE A 145 -19.19 -6.86 6.13
CA PHE A 145 -19.81 -8.06 6.72
C PHE A 145 -19.05 -8.55 7.94
N ILE A 146 -19.79 -8.96 8.98
CA ILE A 146 -19.22 -9.61 10.16
C ILE A 146 -18.68 -10.98 9.75
N VAL A 147 -17.52 -11.33 10.29
CA VAL A 147 -16.87 -12.62 10.07
C VAL A 147 -16.87 -13.42 11.36
N GLU A 148 -17.25 -14.70 11.25
CA GLU A 148 -17.07 -15.70 12.30
C GLU A 148 -15.90 -16.61 11.94
N MET A 149 -15.00 -16.83 12.90
CA MET A 149 -13.79 -17.63 12.65
C MET A 149 -13.37 -18.42 13.89
N GLY A 150 -12.90 -19.63 13.67
CA GLY A 150 -12.11 -20.37 14.65
C GLY A 150 -10.69 -19.80 14.71
N TYR A 151 -10.22 -19.48 15.91
CA TYR A 151 -8.89 -18.92 16.09
C TYR A 151 -8.06 -19.72 17.11
N CYS A 152 -6.94 -20.27 16.62
CA CYS A 152 -6.02 -21.05 17.43
C CYS A 152 -5.10 -20.11 18.23
N SER A 153 -5.10 -20.23 19.54
CA SER A 153 -4.26 -19.49 20.48
C SER A 153 -3.52 -20.45 21.40
N PRO A 154 -2.52 -20.00 22.16
CA PRO A 154 -1.84 -20.86 23.16
C PRO A 154 -2.78 -21.50 24.20
N SER A 155 -3.93 -20.88 24.46
CA SER A 155 -4.96 -21.39 25.37
C SER A 155 -6.00 -22.30 24.69
N GLY A 156 -5.82 -22.64 23.41
CA GLY A 156 -6.72 -23.46 22.62
C GLY A 156 -7.43 -22.70 21.48
N THR A 157 -8.26 -23.41 20.73
CA THR A 157 -9.07 -22.83 19.66
C THR A 157 -10.37 -22.26 20.21
N VAL A 158 -10.67 -21.03 19.83
CA VAL A 158 -11.90 -20.32 20.25
C VAL A 158 -12.57 -19.67 19.06
N THR A 159 -13.89 -19.68 19.05
CA THR A 159 -14.66 -18.97 18.05
C THR A 159 -14.62 -17.47 18.31
N ARG A 160 -14.41 -16.69 17.26
CA ARG A 160 -14.38 -15.22 17.29
C ARG A 160 -15.35 -14.67 16.24
N ARG A 161 -16.14 -13.69 16.66
CA ARG A 161 -16.91 -12.84 15.75
C ARG A 161 -16.22 -11.51 15.69
N VAL A 162 -15.92 -11.05 14.49
CA VAL A 162 -15.11 -9.85 14.26
C VAL A 162 -15.68 -9.00 13.13
N GLU A 163 -15.47 -7.71 13.21
CA GLU A 163 -15.71 -6.73 12.16
C GLU A 163 -14.37 -6.52 11.43
N PRO A 164 -14.21 -7.01 10.20
CA PRO A 164 -12.93 -6.96 9.48
C PRO A 164 -12.70 -5.58 8.86
N TYR A 165 -11.50 -5.00 9.01
CA TYR A 165 -11.15 -3.68 8.48
C TYR A 165 -10.06 -3.72 7.42
N LYS A 166 -8.94 -4.42 7.68
CA LYS A 166 -7.78 -4.44 6.76
C LYS A 166 -7.07 -5.79 6.77
N LEU A 167 -6.57 -6.17 5.60
CA LEU A 167 -5.56 -7.21 5.48
C LEU A 167 -4.18 -6.57 5.45
N ILE A 168 -3.26 -7.08 6.25
CA ILE A 168 -1.92 -6.54 6.42
C ILE A 168 -0.91 -7.65 6.18
N PHE A 169 0.03 -7.41 5.26
CA PHE A 169 1.19 -8.29 5.07
C PHE A 169 2.41 -7.66 5.73
N LYS A 170 2.99 -8.33 6.70
CA LYS A 170 4.17 -7.86 7.42
C LYS A 170 5.01 -9.04 7.92
N GLN A 171 6.33 -8.96 7.78
CA GLN A 171 7.25 -10.01 8.21
C GLN A 171 6.81 -11.39 7.69
N GLU A 172 6.64 -11.49 6.36
CA GLU A 172 6.25 -12.73 5.66
C GLU A 172 4.95 -13.37 6.15
N THR A 173 4.12 -12.60 6.85
CA THR A 173 2.91 -13.09 7.48
C THR A 173 1.73 -12.17 7.21
N TRP A 174 0.60 -12.78 6.90
CA TRP A 174 -0.68 -12.09 6.75
C TRP A 174 -1.42 -11.96 8.07
N TYR A 175 -1.97 -10.80 8.30
CA TYR A 175 -2.81 -10.46 9.45
C TYR A 175 -4.14 -9.86 8.98
N LEU A 176 -5.18 -10.11 9.76
CA LEU A 176 -6.46 -9.40 9.70
C LEU A 176 -6.53 -8.42 10.86
N LEU A 177 -6.61 -7.12 10.56
CA LEU A 177 -7.00 -6.11 11.53
C LEU A 177 -8.50 -6.08 11.60
N ALA A 178 -9.06 -6.37 12.77
CA ALA A 178 -10.49 -6.45 12.98
C ALA A 178 -10.87 -6.02 14.41
N PHE A 179 -12.09 -5.49 14.57
CA PHE A 179 -12.66 -5.26 15.88
C PHE A 179 -13.27 -6.56 16.42
N CYS A 180 -12.79 -7.01 17.55
CA CYS A 180 -13.23 -8.25 18.18
C CYS A 180 -14.48 -8.02 19.04
N LEU A 181 -15.63 -8.53 18.63
CA LEU A 181 -16.90 -8.34 19.35
C LEU A 181 -16.89 -8.96 20.76
N LEU A 182 -16.08 -9.98 21.01
CA LEU A 182 -15.95 -10.59 22.34
C LEU A 182 -15.08 -9.75 23.27
N ARG A 183 -14.03 -9.09 22.75
CA ARG A 183 -13.08 -8.33 23.55
C ARG A 183 -13.36 -6.83 23.55
N GLN A 184 -14.24 -6.36 22.65
CA GLN A 184 -14.59 -4.95 22.46
C GLN A 184 -13.36 -4.06 22.19
N GLU A 185 -12.43 -4.56 21.37
CA GLU A 185 -11.20 -3.86 20.99
C GLU A 185 -10.71 -4.27 19.61
N PHE A 186 -9.93 -3.41 18.95
CA PHE A 186 -9.20 -3.76 17.75
C PHE A 186 -8.08 -4.75 18.04
N ARG A 187 -8.00 -5.79 17.22
CA ARG A 187 -6.97 -6.83 17.33
C ARG A 187 -6.43 -7.23 15.97
N MET A 188 -5.18 -7.68 15.98
CA MET A 188 -4.56 -8.30 14.81
C MET A 188 -4.61 -9.82 14.94
N PHE A 189 -5.25 -10.46 13.97
CA PHE A 189 -5.39 -11.90 13.89
C PHE A 189 -4.47 -12.44 12.79
N ARG A 190 -3.52 -13.30 13.14
CA ARG A 190 -2.65 -13.96 12.17
C ARG A 190 -3.45 -14.95 11.35
N LEU A 191 -3.45 -14.81 10.00
CA LEU A 191 -4.30 -15.62 9.12
C LEU A 191 -3.99 -17.13 9.23
N SER A 192 -2.72 -17.49 9.45
CA SER A 192 -2.32 -18.89 9.62
C SER A 192 -2.89 -19.57 10.87
N ARG A 193 -3.43 -18.80 11.82
CA ARG A 193 -4.07 -19.31 13.05
C ARG A 193 -5.59 -19.42 12.93
N ILE A 194 -6.17 -19.00 11.80
CA ILE A 194 -7.59 -19.15 11.51
C ILE A 194 -7.82 -20.56 11.02
N THR A 195 -8.65 -21.35 11.70
CA THR A 195 -8.97 -22.74 11.36
C THR A 195 -10.11 -22.81 10.36
N ASP A 196 -11.19 -22.10 10.63
CA ASP A 196 -12.41 -21.99 9.84
C ASP A 196 -12.79 -20.52 9.72
N LEU A 197 -13.53 -20.18 8.66
CA LEU A 197 -13.92 -18.81 8.40
C LEU A 197 -15.24 -18.80 7.63
N GLU A 198 -16.21 -18.10 8.21
CA GLU A 198 -17.51 -17.87 7.62
C GLU A 198 -17.83 -16.38 7.58
N VAL A 199 -18.37 -15.92 6.47
CA VAL A 199 -18.84 -14.54 6.32
C VAL A 199 -20.34 -14.54 6.58
N SER A 200 -20.77 -13.79 7.59
CA SER A 200 -22.22 -13.71 7.91
C SER A 200 -22.93 -12.71 6.99
N ASP A 201 -24.24 -12.80 6.91
CA ASP A 201 -25.05 -11.80 6.21
C ASP A 201 -25.24 -10.50 7.02
N SER A 202 -24.73 -10.45 8.26
CA SER A 202 -24.83 -9.28 9.13
C SER A 202 -23.78 -8.26 8.73
N VAL A 203 -24.20 -7.02 8.54
CA VAL A 203 -23.31 -5.88 8.26
C VAL A 203 -23.00 -5.11 9.55
N PHE A 204 -21.90 -4.40 9.56
CA PHE A 204 -21.52 -3.48 10.63
C PHE A 204 -21.28 -2.09 10.07
N ASP A 205 -21.54 -1.06 10.87
CA ASP A 205 -21.16 0.32 10.57
C ASP A 205 -19.72 0.58 11.02
N GLU A 206 -19.00 1.40 10.29
CA GLU A 206 -17.64 1.80 10.70
C GLU A 206 -17.70 2.49 12.06
N ARG A 207 -16.82 2.05 12.95
CA ARG A 207 -16.75 2.59 14.31
C ARG A 207 -16.03 3.92 14.31
N SER A 208 -16.80 5.00 14.48
CA SER A 208 -16.27 6.36 14.65
C SER A 208 -15.67 6.59 16.04
N ASP A 209 -16.09 5.79 17.03
CA ASP A 209 -15.72 5.97 18.45
C ASP A 209 -14.36 5.33 18.79
N TYR A 210 -13.76 4.63 17.84
CA TYR A 210 -12.47 3.96 18.02
C TYR A 210 -11.48 4.42 16.94
N GLU A 211 -10.33 4.90 17.36
CA GLU A 211 -9.21 5.08 16.44
C GLU A 211 -8.78 3.72 15.87
N ILE A 212 -8.81 3.58 14.55
CA ILE A 212 -8.21 2.39 13.90
C ILE A 212 -6.71 2.45 14.19
N PRO A 213 -6.16 1.49 14.94
CA PRO A 213 -4.76 1.55 15.35
C PRO A 213 -3.83 1.67 14.16
N SER A 214 -2.87 2.57 14.24
CA SER A 214 -1.80 2.65 13.24
C SER A 214 -1.00 1.35 13.23
N MET A 215 -0.45 0.98 12.07
CA MET A 215 0.38 -0.23 11.98
C MET A 215 1.56 -0.22 12.95
N GLU A 216 2.05 0.96 13.32
CA GLU A 216 3.19 1.14 14.23
C GLU A 216 2.81 0.80 15.67
N SER A 217 1.65 1.23 16.14
CA SER A 217 1.22 1.02 17.53
C SER A 217 0.97 -0.46 17.90
N HIS A 218 0.54 -1.28 16.94
CA HIS A 218 0.28 -2.71 17.19
C HIS A 218 1.53 -3.59 17.18
N PHE A 219 2.63 -3.11 16.63
CA PHE A 219 3.89 -3.85 16.55
C PHE A 219 4.94 -3.32 17.53
N VAL A 220 4.62 -2.29 18.31
CA VAL A 220 5.44 -1.89 19.46
C VAL A 220 5.22 -2.96 20.55
N ASN A 221 6.19 -3.83 20.67
CA ASN A 221 6.27 -4.76 21.83
C ASN A 221 6.61 -3.92 23.05
N ASP A 222 5.60 -3.52 23.80
CA ASP A 222 5.80 -3.03 25.17
C ASP A 222 6.37 -4.19 26.02
N GLY A 223 7.65 -4.12 26.32
CA GLY A 223 8.31 -5.04 27.23
C GLY A 223 8.88 -6.30 26.59
N GLY A 224 9.62 -6.18 25.50
CA GLY A 224 10.39 -7.31 24.96
C GLY A 224 11.32 -7.91 26.00
N GLN A 225 11.17 -9.20 26.28
CA GLN A 225 12.08 -9.93 27.15
C GLN A 225 13.33 -10.34 26.39
N THR A 226 14.49 -10.17 27.00
CA THR A 226 15.72 -10.76 26.48
C THR A 226 15.66 -12.28 26.64
N VAL A 227 15.74 -13.00 25.53
CA VAL A 227 15.76 -14.46 25.53
C VAL A 227 17.08 -14.92 24.98
N THR A 228 17.76 -15.80 25.72
CA THR A 228 18.97 -16.49 25.25
C THR A 228 18.60 -17.91 24.84
N VAL A 229 18.81 -18.21 23.57
CA VAL A 229 18.55 -19.55 23.01
C VAL A 229 19.86 -20.24 22.72
N LYS A 230 20.01 -21.46 23.22
CA LYS A 230 21.13 -22.34 22.93
C LYS A 230 20.70 -23.34 21.88
N MET A 231 21.45 -23.42 20.78
CA MET A 231 21.16 -24.37 19.70
C MET A 231 22.44 -24.98 19.12
N ASP A 232 22.28 -26.07 18.40
CA ASP A 232 23.40 -26.70 17.69
C ASP A 232 23.86 -25.80 16.54
N ARG A 233 25.17 -25.79 16.27
CA ARG A 233 25.74 -24.95 15.21
C ARG A 233 25.25 -25.33 13.81
N SER A 234 24.80 -26.54 13.62
CA SER A 234 24.20 -26.97 12.35
C SER A 234 22.89 -26.20 12.01
N LEU A 235 22.26 -25.57 13.02
CA LEU A 235 21.04 -24.76 12.88
C LEU A 235 21.32 -23.26 12.73
N GLU A 236 22.59 -22.85 12.58
CA GLU A 236 23.01 -21.44 12.45
C GLU A 236 22.25 -20.72 11.33
N PHE A 237 22.09 -21.36 10.17
CA PHE A 237 21.39 -20.79 9.03
C PHE A 237 19.91 -20.49 9.36
N LEU A 238 19.24 -21.39 10.09
CA LEU A 238 17.84 -21.15 10.52
C LEU A 238 17.74 -19.97 11.50
N ALA A 239 18.76 -19.80 12.33
CA ALA A 239 18.82 -18.69 13.27
C ALA A 239 18.99 -17.35 12.54
N ILE A 240 19.86 -17.31 11.53
CA ILE A 240 20.08 -16.12 10.69
C ILE A 240 18.80 -15.78 9.94
N ASP A 241 18.20 -16.74 9.25
CA ASP A 241 17.03 -16.54 8.41
C ASP A 241 15.79 -16.13 9.20
N SER A 242 15.58 -16.74 10.40
CA SER A 242 14.33 -16.58 11.14
C SER A 242 14.33 -15.47 12.18
N LEU A 243 15.50 -15.09 12.71
CA LEU A 243 15.57 -14.34 13.96
C LEU A 243 16.20 -12.95 13.83
N ALA A 244 16.89 -12.65 12.72
CA ALA A 244 17.61 -11.36 12.52
C ALA A 244 18.39 -10.91 13.79
N ALA A 245 18.91 -11.88 14.54
CA ALA A 245 19.45 -11.69 15.88
C ALA A 245 20.96 -11.45 15.85
N LYS A 246 21.46 -10.76 16.89
CA LYS A 246 22.90 -10.74 17.13
C LYS A 246 23.35 -12.13 17.57
N ILE A 247 24.14 -12.78 16.73
CA ILE A 247 24.63 -14.15 16.92
C ILE A 247 26.00 -14.09 17.58
N TRP A 248 26.16 -14.76 18.73
CA TRP A 248 27.42 -14.88 19.43
C TRP A 248 27.84 -16.35 19.50
N PHE A 249 29.07 -16.65 19.15
CA PHE A 249 29.61 -18.03 19.19
C PHE A 249 30.31 -18.27 20.50
N THR A 250 29.90 -19.31 21.24
CA THR A 250 30.64 -19.85 22.38
C THR A 250 31.08 -21.26 22.08
N GLY A 251 32.36 -21.41 21.69
CA GLY A 251 32.93 -22.71 21.36
C GLY A 251 32.56 -23.29 19.98
N ARG A 252 33.04 -24.51 19.68
CA ARG A 252 32.89 -25.10 18.35
C ARG A 252 31.50 -25.68 18.03
N ARG A 253 30.58 -25.79 18.99
CA ARG A 253 29.32 -26.53 18.82
C ARG A 253 28.06 -25.79 19.29
N ILE A 254 28.16 -24.60 19.84
CA ILE A 254 27.01 -23.95 20.47
C ILE A 254 26.89 -22.51 20.00
N LEU A 255 25.70 -22.17 19.55
CA LEU A 255 25.26 -20.82 19.17
C LEU A 255 24.47 -20.24 20.33
N LEU A 256 24.85 -19.05 20.80
CA LEU A 256 24.05 -18.28 21.73
C LEU A 256 23.42 -17.12 20.99
N LEU A 257 22.10 -17.05 20.99
CA LEU A 257 21.32 -15.97 20.41
C LEU A 257 20.86 -15.07 21.54
N HIS A 258 21.21 -13.81 21.44
CA HIS A 258 20.77 -12.79 22.39
C HIS A 258 19.76 -11.87 21.72
N PHE A 259 18.52 -11.91 22.17
CA PHE A 259 17.45 -11.03 21.73
C PHE A 259 17.33 -9.89 22.72
N SER A 260 17.68 -8.67 22.31
CA SER A 260 17.40 -7.47 23.07
C SER A 260 16.26 -6.71 22.42
N PRO A 261 15.30 -6.17 23.17
CA PRO A 261 14.24 -5.32 22.64
C PRO A 261 14.77 -4.05 21.98
N GLU A 262 15.97 -3.61 22.34
CA GLU A 262 16.60 -2.40 21.81
C GLU A 262 17.20 -2.55 20.39
N GLY A 263 17.27 -3.77 19.86
CA GLY A 263 17.92 -4.05 18.56
C GLY A 263 17.05 -3.81 17.31
N ARG A 264 15.82 -3.28 17.42
CA ARG A 264 14.93 -3.02 16.27
C ARG A 264 14.87 -1.55 15.82
N ASN A 265 15.63 -0.67 16.43
CA ASN A 265 15.77 0.72 15.94
C ASN A 265 17.07 0.86 15.14
N GLY A 266 17.04 0.46 13.89
CA GLY A 266 18.19 0.69 13.01
C GLY A 266 18.12 -0.14 11.74
N PHE A 267 17.17 0.24 10.87
CA PHE A 267 17.34 0.34 9.41
C PHE A 267 16.14 1.11 8.87
#